data_c95a8b9cc9a771acc19e02db6b466531
#
_entry.id   c95a8b9cc9a771acc19e02db6b466531
#
_cell.length_a   1.000
_cell.length_b   1.000
_cell.length_c   1.000
_cell.angle_alpha   90.00
_cell.angle_beta   90.00
_cell.angle_gamma   90.00
#
_symmetry.space_group_name_H-M   'P 1'
#
loop_
_entity.id
_entity.type
_entity.pdbx_description
1 polymer ?
#
loop_
_entity_poly.entity_id
_entity_poly.type
_entity_poly.pdbx_seq_one_letter_code
_entity_poly.pdbx_strand_id
1 'polypeptide(L)'
;MGVSGTPSGLVLRDVSAGYGAGPVLEDVDLAIPPGTLVGVIGPNGSGKSTLLKAILGLAPTTSGTVLLDGSPIADQRNRVAYVPQREAVDWSFPVSAEQVVMMGRYPRVGWLRVPGAKDRAAVREALGRVALPDLGSRQIGALSGGQQQRVFLARALVQEASVLLLDEPMTGVDQTTEQLILSLLRELRDGGTTILHATHDLESAAEISDQLCFVNRRVVAYGPPAETFIPSILHATFGGELLIVKAGDHSHVHGGGHHGRSTDELAD
;
A
#
# COMPACT_ATOMS: atom_id res chain seq x y z
N MET A 1 22.08 -0.47 30.31
CA MET A 1 20.77 -0.86 30.84
C MET A 1 19.91 -1.20 29.63
N GLY A 2 19.78 -2.50 29.33
CA GLY A 2 19.02 -2.97 28.18
C GLY A 2 17.53 -2.92 28.47
N VAL A 3 16.81 -2.11 27.73
CA VAL A 3 15.34 -2.19 27.69
C VAL A 3 15.01 -3.40 26.81
N SER A 4 14.86 -4.57 27.43
CA SER A 4 14.32 -5.77 26.77
C SER A 4 12.79 -5.70 26.71
N GLY A 5 12.27 -4.67 26.02
CA GLY A 5 10.89 -4.66 25.59
C GLY A 5 10.80 -5.37 24.25
N THR A 6 9.92 -6.36 24.12
CA THR A 6 9.56 -6.93 22.82
C THR A 6 9.18 -5.76 21.91
N PRO A 7 9.79 -5.59 20.72
CA PRO A 7 9.47 -4.46 19.84
C PRO A 7 7.99 -4.58 19.45
N SER A 8 7.20 -3.57 19.84
CA SER A 8 5.80 -3.43 19.43
C SER A 8 5.77 -2.83 18.03
N GLY A 9 4.87 -3.33 17.17
CA GLY A 9 4.68 -2.88 15.81
C GLY A 9 5.36 -3.75 14.75
N LEU A 10 5.51 -3.20 13.54
CA LEU A 10 6.10 -3.89 12.41
C LEU A 10 7.60 -3.58 12.32
N VAL A 11 8.44 -4.60 12.35
CA VAL A 11 9.91 -4.47 12.32
C VAL A 11 10.50 -5.34 11.22
N LEU A 12 11.30 -4.73 10.37
CA LEU A 12 12.16 -5.39 9.38
C LEU A 12 13.60 -5.27 9.86
N ARG A 13 14.38 -6.35 9.79
CA ARG A 13 15.81 -6.37 10.15
C ARG A 13 16.60 -7.04 9.05
N ASP A 14 17.53 -6.30 8.44
CA ASP A 14 18.43 -6.74 7.36
C ASP A 14 17.71 -7.46 6.21
N VAL A 15 16.47 -7.00 5.87
CA VAL A 15 15.63 -7.67 4.89
C VAL A 15 16.12 -7.39 3.49
N SER A 16 16.51 -8.45 2.77
CA SER A 16 16.74 -8.41 1.32
C SER A 16 15.72 -9.31 0.63
N ALA A 17 15.11 -8.82 -0.45
CA ALA A 17 14.05 -9.53 -1.17
C ALA A 17 14.10 -9.24 -2.66
N GLY A 18 13.69 -10.23 -3.48
CA GLY A 18 13.68 -10.07 -4.93
C GLY A 18 13.19 -11.29 -5.67
N TYR A 19 13.18 -11.23 -7.02
CA TYR A 19 12.68 -12.27 -7.90
C TYR A 19 13.80 -12.71 -8.87
N GLY A 20 14.29 -13.92 -8.73
CA GLY A 20 15.20 -14.56 -9.69
C GLY A 20 16.62 -13.98 -9.71
N ALA A 21 16.93 -13.05 -10.59
CA ALA A 21 18.29 -12.63 -10.93
C ALA A 21 19.01 -11.74 -9.88
N GLY A 22 18.43 -11.52 -8.70
CA GLY A 22 19.04 -10.75 -7.62
C GLY A 22 18.02 -10.00 -6.77
N PRO A 23 18.48 -9.39 -5.66
CA PRO A 23 17.61 -8.64 -4.77
C PRO A 23 17.14 -7.34 -5.45
N VAL A 24 15.83 -7.06 -5.32
CA VAL A 24 15.21 -5.77 -5.66
C VAL A 24 15.32 -4.82 -4.47
N LEU A 25 15.28 -5.40 -3.26
CA LEU A 25 15.50 -4.70 -2.00
C LEU A 25 16.72 -5.31 -1.30
N GLU A 26 17.56 -4.45 -0.73
CA GLU A 26 18.80 -4.82 -0.08
C GLU A 26 18.89 -4.18 1.31
N ASP A 27 19.18 -4.98 2.33
CA ASP A 27 19.51 -4.55 3.69
C ASP A 27 18.51 -3.53 4.25
N VAL A 28 17.22 -3.87 4.21
CA VAL A 28 16.14 -3.01 4.68
C VAL A 28 15.97 -3.17 6.19
N ASP A 29 16.26 -2.08 6.93
CA ASP A 29 15.94 -1.91 8.33
C ASP A 29 14.82 -0.89 8.49
N LEU A 30 13.74 -1.28 9.16
CA LEU A 30 12.58 -0.41 9.35
C LEU A 30 11.85 -0.81 10.63
N ALA A 31 11.47 0.16 11.46
CA ALA A 31 10.67 -0.04 12.65
C ALA A 31 9.48 0.92 12.64
N ILE A 32 8.28 0.37 12.48
CA ILE A 32 7.03 1.12 12.36
C ILE A 32 6.20 0.89 13.62
N PRO A 33 5.92 1.95 14.40
CA PRO A 33 5.05 1.85 15.56
C PRO A 33 3.61 1.43 15.18
N PRO A 34 2.86 0.80 16.10
CA PRO A 34 1.45 0.51 15.87
C PRO A 34 0.64 1.79 15.61
N GLY A 35 -0.41 1.71 14.79
CA GLY A 35 -1.30 2.84 14.52
C GLY A 35 -0.63 3.99 13.76
N THR A 36 0.37 3.69 12.93
CA THR A 36 1.09 4.69 12.14
C THR A 36 0.69 4.58 10.66
N LEU A 37 0.42 5.71 10.03
CA LEU A 37 0.22 5.81 8.58
C LEU A 37 1.56 6.18 7.90
N VAL A 38 2.08 5.27 7.08
CA VAL A 38 3.38 5.40 6.41
C VAL A 38 3.20 5.53 4.91
N GLY A 39 3.68 6.63 4.32
CA GLY A 39 3.82 6.78 2.88
C GLY A 39 5.11 6.13 2.39
N VAL A 40 5.02 5.09 1.55
CA VAL A 40 6.17 4.45 0.93
C VAL A 40 6.39 5.06 -0.44
N ILE A 41 7.51 5.78 -0.60
CA ILE A 41 7.78 6.67 -1.72
C ILE A 41 9.06 6.24 -2.45
N GLY A 42 9.06 6.34 -3.77
CA GLY A 42 10.24 6.08 -4.59
C GLY A 42 9.89 5.99 -6.08
N PRO A 43 10.89 6.03 -6.97
CA PRO A 43 10.66 5.91 -8.42
C PRO A 43 10.08 4.56 -8.81
N ASN A 44 9.65 4.42 -10.06
CA ASN A 44 9.21 3.14 -10.59
C ASN A 44 10.37 2.14 -10.57
N GLY A 45 10.10 0.91 -10.15
CA GLY A 45 11.14 -0.11 -9.99
C GLY A 45 12.02 0.01 -8.73
N SER A 46 11.80 1.00 -7.86
CA SER A 46 12.59 1.21 -6.63
C SER A 46 12.43 0.12 -5.56
N GLY A 47 11.40 -0.73 -5.69
CA GLY A 47 11.14 -1.80 -4.74
C GLY A 47 9.94 -1.57 -3.80
N LYS A 48 9.11 -0.53 -3.97
CA LYS A 48 7.92 -0.26 -3.13
C LYS A 48 6.99 -1.46 -3.00
N SER A 49 6.50 -1.98 -4.13
CA SER A 49 5.63 -3.16 -4.15
C SER A 49 6.34 -4.41 -3.63
N THR A 50 7.67 -4.52 -3.86
CA THR A 50 8.46 -5.62 -3.33
C THR A 50 8.57 -5.54 -1.82
N LEU A 51 8.70 -4.34 -1.23
CA LEU A 51 8.68 -4.13 0.22
C LEU A 51 7.35 -4.60 0.83
N LEU A 52 6.22 -4.17 0.27
CA LEU A 52 4.91 -4.60 0.74
C LEU A 52 4.73 -6.12 0.62
N LYS A 53 5.17 -6.71 -0.49
CA LYS A 53 5.10 -8.16 -0.72
C LYS A 53 6.08 -8.95 0.16
N ALA A 54 7.25 -8.41 0.49
CA ALA A 54 8.20 -9.01 1.41
C ALA A 54 7.63 -9.06 2.83
N ILE A 55 6.97 -8.00 3.29
CA ILE A 55 6.25 -7.98 4.56
C ILE A 55 5.20 -9.09 4.62
N LEU A 56 4.49 -9.35 3.53
CA LEU A 56 3.51 -10.45 3.43
C LEU A 56 4.12 -11.84 3.29
N GLY A 57 5.43 -11.93 3.01
CA GLY A 57 6.06 -13.18 2.61
C GLY A 57 5.65 -13.67 1.22
N LEU A 58 5.19 -12.76 0.33
CA LEU A 58 4.86 -13.03 -1.07
C LEU A 58 6.03 -12.76 -2.02
N ALA A 59 6.99 -11.91 -1.63
CA ALA A 59 8.27 -11.79 -2.31
C ALA A 59 9.29 -12.70 -1.63
N PRO A 60 10.10 -13.47 -2.39
CA PRO A 60 11.17 -14.27 -1.83
C PRO A 60 12.15 -13.40 -1.05
N THR A 61 12.29 -13.67 0.25
CA THR A 61 13.26 -13.01 1.13
C THR A 61 14.55 -13.84 1.13
N THR A 62 15.67 -13.23 0.76
CA THR A 62 16.97 -13.88 0.69
C THR A 62 17.77 -13.76 1.99
N SER A 63 17.48 -12.73 2.79
CA SER A 63 18.05 -12.51 4.12
C SER A 63 17.10 -11.71 5.02
N GLY A 64 17.39 -11.67 6.31
CA GLY A 64 16.70 -10.86 7.28
C GLY A 64 15.40 -11.47 7.83
N THR A 65 14.72 -10.69 8.65
CA THR A 65 13.47 -11.11 9.32
C THR A 65 12.44 -9.98 9.34
N VAL A 66 11.16 -10.37 9.18
CA VAL A 66 10.02 -9.47 9.36
C VAL A 66 9.22 -9.92 10.58
N LEU A 67 9.07 -9.02 11.53
CA LEU A 67 8.39 -9.27 12.79
C LEU A 67 7.18 -8.34 12.95
N LEU A 68 6.09 -8.86 13.49
CA LEU A 68 4.95 -8.09 13.97
C LEU A 68 4.79 -8.36 15.47
N ASP A 69 4.85 -7.30 16.29
CA ASP A 69 4.83 -7.39 17.74
C ASP A 69 5.82 -8.44 18.29
N GLY A 70 7.04 -8.46 17.73
CA GLY A 70 8.13 -9.34 18.13
C GLY A 70 8.04 -10.79 17.66
N SER A 71 6.98 -11.18 16.96
CA SER A 71 6.82 -12.54 16.42
C SER A 71 6.93 -12.53 14.89
N PRO A 72 7.43 -13.61 14.26
CA PRO A 72 7.56 -13.69 12.81
C PRO A 72 6.22 -13.42 12.11
N ILE A 73 6.25 -12.57 11.08
CA ILE A 73 5.04 -12.21 10.31
C ILE A 73 4.40 -13.43 9.64
N ALA A 74 5.21 -14.43 9.30
CA ALA A 74 4.76 -15.67 8.69
C ALA A 74 3.69 -16.40 9.52
N ASP A 75 3.77 -16.28 10.84
CA ASP A 75 2.84 -16.90 11.81
C ASP A 75 1.60 -16.02 12.05
N GLN A 76 1.59 -14.80 11.53
CA GLN A 76 0.58 -13.78 11.80
C GLN A 76 -0.04 -13.19 10.52
N ARG A 77 -0.01 -13.92 9.40
CA ARG A 77 -0.50 -13.43 8.10
C ARG A 77 -1.97 -12.99 8.11
N ASN A 78 -2.78 -13.57 8.98
CA ASN A 78 -4.18 -13.19 9.18
C ASN A 78 -4.34 -11.78 9.78
N ARG A 79 -3.27 -11.21 10.36
CA ARG A 79 -3.23 -9.85 10.91
C ARG A 79 -2.77 -8.81 9.88
N VAL A 80 -2.45 -9.22 8.67
CA VAL A 80 -2.00 -8.33 7.59
C VAL A 80 -2.96 -8.42 6.42
N ALA A 81 -3.54 -7.29 6.03
CA ALA A 81 -4.36 -7.17 4.83
C ALA A 81 -3.56 -6.50 3.71
N TYR A 82 -3.83 -6.88 2.47
CA TYR A 82 -3.15 -6.33 1.30
C TYR A 82 -4.12 -5.98 0.18
N VAL A 83 -3.98 -4.77 -0.32
CA VAL A 83 -4.64 -4.29 -1.53
C VAL A 83 -3.57 -4.16 -2.62
N PRO A 84 -3.59 -5.02 -3.63
CA PRO A 84 -2.62 -4.98 -4.74
C PRO A 84 -2.90 -3.80 -5.66
N GLN A 85 -1.88 -3.43 -6.44
CA GLN A 85 -2.03 -2.53 -7.57
C GLN A 85 -3.07 -3.10 -8.56
N ARG A 86 -3.88 -2.22 -9.15
CA ARG A 86 -5.02 -2.61 -9.98
C ARG A 86 -4.63 -3.47 -11.17
N GLU A 87 -3.51 -3.17 -11.81
CA GLU A 87 -2.99 -3.87 -12.98
C GLU A 87 -2.56 -5.32 -12.68
N ALA A 88 -2.35 -5.65 -11.42
CA ALA A 88 -1.97 -7.00 -11.00
C ALA A 88 -3.17 -7.95 -10.81
N VAL A 89 -4.41 -7.46 -11.05
CA VAL A 89 -5.65 -8.22 -10.80
C VAL A 89 -6.32 -8.61 -12.11
N ASP A 90 -6.73 -9.87 -12.23
CA ASP A 90 -7.58 -10.33 -13.33
C ASP A 90 -9.04 -9.95 -13.07
N TRP A 91 -9.49 -8.90 -13.70
CA TRP A 91 -10.86 -8.38 -13.58
C TRP A 91 -11.90 -9.14 -14.40
N SER A 92 -11.49 -10.07 -15.26
CA SER A 92 -12.40 -10.89 -16.06
C SER A 92 -13.02 -12.05 -15.29
N PHE A 93 -12.51 -12.33 -14.09
CA PHE A 93 -13.00 -13.45 -13.28
C PHE A 93 -14.48 -13.24 -12.89
N PRO A 94 -15.38 -14.23 -13.10
CA PRO A 94 -16.82 -14.06 -12.97
C PRO A 94 -17.30 -14.11 -11.51
N VAL A 95 -16.86 -13.18 -10.69
CA VAL A 95 -17.27 -13.03 -9.27
C VAL A 95 -17.99 -11.72 -9.03
N SER A 96 -18.90 -11.67 -8.08
CA SER A 96 -19.55 -10.43 -7.65
C SER A 96 -18.67 -9.64 -6.65
N ALA A 97 -18.96 -8.36 -6.50
CA ALA A 97 -18.28 -7.50 -5.54
C ALA A 97 -18.37 -8.07 -4.11
N GLU A 98 -19.54 -8.54 -3.67
CA GLU A 98 -19.72 -9.14 -2.35
C GLU A 98 -18.91 -10.43 -2.17
N GLN A 99 -18.77 -11.24 -3.24
CA GLN A 99 -17.92 -12.44 -3.20
C GLN A 99 -16.45 -12.08 -3.04
N VAL A 100 -15.96 -11.03 -3.74
CA VAL A 100 -14.60 -10.52 -3.56
C VAL A 100 -14.39 -10.04 -2.12
N VAL A 101 -15.32 -9.25 -1.57
CA VAL A 101 -15.22 -8.77 -0.19
C VAL A 101 -15.27 -9.95 0.79
N MET A 102 -16.14 -10.95 0.55
CA MET A 102 -16.24 -12.15 1.38
C MET A 102 -14.92 -12.94 1.46
N MET A 103 -14.07 -12.90 0.42
CA MET A 103 -12.75 -13.53 0.47
C MET A 103 -11.91 -13.01 1.63
N GLY A 104 -12.08 -11.75 2.04
CA GLY A 104 -11.41 -11.17 3.20
C GLY A 104 -11.83 -11.81 4.54
N ARG A 105 -12.99 -12.47 4.61
CA ARG A 105 -13.47 -13.16 5.82
C ARG A 105 -12.89 -14.56 5.99
N TYR A 106 -12.46 -15.24 4.91
CA TYR A 106 -12.01 -16.63 4.96
C TYR A 106 -10.92 -16.90 6.01
N PRO A 107 -9.93 -16.04 6.24
CA PRO A 107 -8.95 -16.26 7.32
C PRO A 107 -9.58 -16.39 8.71
N ARG A 108 -10.74 -15.76 8.95
CA ARG A 108 -11.48 -15.81 10.22
C ARG A 108 -12.52 -16.93 10.27
N VAL A 109 -13.21 -17.16 9.15
CA VAL A 109 -14.20 -18.23 9.03
C VAL A 109 -13.54 -19.60 9.16
N GLY A 110 -12.33 -19.72 8.63
CA GLY A 110 -11.57 -20.97 8.57
C GLY A 110 -12.00 -21.86 7.39
N TRP A 111 -11.10 -22.74 7.02
CA TRP A 111 -11.21 -23.59 5.83
C TRP A 111 -12.45 -24.50 5.80
N LEU A 112 -12.92 -25.01 6.97
CA LEU A 112 -14.00 -26.01 7.04
C LEU A 112 -15.39 -25.40 7.28
N ARG A 113 -15.52 -24.07 7.32
CA ARG A 113 -16.79 -23.40 7.64
C ARG A 113 -17.29 -22.58 6.46
N VAL A 114 -18.61 -22.55 6.31
CA VAL A 114 -19.28 -21.67 5.34
C VAL A 114 -19.54 -20.31 6.00
N PRO A 115 -19.29 -19.19 5.32
CA PRO A 115 -19.61 -17.86 5.83
C PRO A 115 -21.06 -17.72 6.26
N GLY A 116 -21.29 -17.25 7.49
CA GLY A 116 -22.60 -17.15 8.11
C GLY A 116 -23.27 -15.78 7.93
N ALA A 117 -24.35 -15.55 8.67
CA ALA A 117 -25.09 -14.27 8.64
C ALA A 117 -24.22 -13.09 9.12
N LYS A 118 -23.34 -13.32 10.11
CA LYS A 118 -22.41 -12.30 10.63
C LYS A 118 -21.39 -11.87 9.56
N ASP A 119 -20.87 -12.83 8.79
CA ASP A 119 -19.91 -12.53 7.72
C ASP A 119 -20.57 -11.74 6.59
N ARG A 120 -21.80 -12.13 6.21
CA ARG A 120 -22.58 -11.38 5.22
C ARG A 120 -22.93 -9.96 5.71
N ALA A 121 -23.19 -9.78 7.00
CA ALA A 121 -23.41 -8.45 7.57
C ALA A 121 -22.16 -7.58 7.51
N ALA A 122 -20.98 -8.14 7.88
CA ALA A 122 -19.70 -7.44 7.79
C ALA A 122 -19.34 -7.05 6.34
N VAL A 123 -19.65 -7.92 5.37
CA VAL A 123 -19.46 -7.61 3.93
C VAL A 123 -20.33 -6.42 3.50
N ARG A 124 -21.61 -6.40 3.87
CA ARG A 124 -22.49 -5.27 3.54
C ARG A 124 -22.04 -3.96 4.21
N GLU A 125 -21.64 -4.04 5.47
CA GLU A 125 -21.08 -2.90 6.20
C GLU A 125 -19.82 -2.35 5.50
N ALA A 126 -18.88 -3.22 5.14
CA ALA A 126 -17.66 -2.82 4.44
C ALA A 126 -17.94 -2.19 3.07
N LEU A 127 -18.89 -2.74 2.30
CA LEU A 127 -19.34 -2.12 1.05
C LEU A 127 -19.98 -0.74 1.30
N GLY A 128 -20.74 -0.58 2.36
CA GLY A 128 -21.27 0.72 2.78
C GLY A 128 -20.18 1.73 3.10
N ARG A 129 -19.15 1.34 3.87
CA ARG A 129 -18.00 2.20 4.24
C ARG A 129 -17.22 2.71 3.03
N VAL A 130 -17.18 1.95 1.94
CA VAL A 130 -16.54 2.37 0.69
C VAL A 130 -17.52 2.98 -0.33
N ALA A 131 -18.72 3.40 0.12
CA ALA A 131 -19.77 3.99 -0.70
C ALA A 131 -20.23 3.14 -1.90
N LEU A 132 -20.38 1.82 -1.69
CA LEU A 132 -20.86 0.84 -2.68
C LEU A 132 -21.99 -0.06 -2.14
N PRO A 133 -22.96 0.44 -1.35
CA PRO A 133 -23.94 -0.40 -0.65
C PRO A 133 -24.80 -1.25 -1.60
N ASP A 134 -25.10 -0.75 -2.80
CA ASP A 134 -26.02 -1.36 -3.77
C ASP A 134 -25.29 -2.17 -4.88
N LEU A 135 -23.96 -2.22 -4.85
CA LEU A 135 -23.18 -2.84 -5.92
C LEU A 135 -22.71 -4.28 -5.58
N GLY A 136 -23.09 -4.81 -4.42
CA GLY A 136 -22.62 -6.12 -3.95
C GLY A 136 -22.86 -7.27 -4.93
N SER A 137 -24.02 -7.30 -5.59
CA SER A 137 -24.39 -8.36 -6.55
C SER A 137 -23.78 -8.17 -7.96
N ARG A 138 -23.21 -7.01 -8.28
CA ARG A 138 -22.59 -6.76 -9.59
C ARG A 138 -21.29 -7.53 -9.75
N GLN A 139 -21.06 -8.04 -10.96
CA GLN A 139 -19.76 -8.63 -11.32
C GLN A 139 -18.64 -7.59 -11.21
N ILE A 140 -17.49 -8.02 -10.67
CA ILE A 140 -16.35 -7.14 -10.45
C ILE A 140 -15.86 -6.49 -11.75
N GLY A 141 -15.86 -7.22 -12.86
CA GLY A 141 -15.46 -6.71 -14.17
C GLY A 141 -16.42 -5.68 -14.78
N ALA A 142 -17.67 -5.60 -14.31
CA ALA A 142 -18.66 -4.62 -14.74
C ALA A 142 -18.61 -3.30 -13.94
N LEU A 143 -17.70 -3.19 -12.98
CA LEU A 143 -17.50 -1.99 -12.17
C LEU A 143 -16.45 -1.07 -12.80
N SER A 144 -16.58 0.24 -12.56
CA SER A 144 -15.53 1.21 -12.93
C SER A 144 -14.24 0.95 -12.15
N GLY A 145 -13.10 1.47 -12.64
CA GLY A 145 -11.80 1.30 -11.98
C GLY A 145 -11.79 1.76 -10.52
N GLY A 146 -12.36 2.93 -10.22
CA GLY A 146 -12.49 3.42 -8.85
C GLY A 146 -13.44 2.56 -8.00
N GLN A 147 -14.51 1.98 -8.58
CA GLN A 147 -15.38 1.06 -7.88
C GLN A 147 -14.65 -0.27 -7.57
N GLN A 148 -13.90 -0.82 -8.53
CA GLN A 148 -13.06 -2.00 -8.33
C GLN A 148 -12.06 -1.79 -7.19
N GLN A 149 -11.36 -0.66 -7.18
CA GLN A 149 -10.41 -0.30 -6.12
C GLN A 149 -11.09 -0.26 -4.74
N ARG A 150 -12.26 0.35 -4.65
CA ARG A 150 -13.05 0.41 -3.41
C ARG A 150 -13.53 -0.97 -2.96
N VAL A 151 -13.88 -1.89 -3.87
CA VAL A 151 -14.21 -3.29 -3.52
C VAL A 151 -13.01 -4.01 -2.90
N PHE A 152 -11.81 -3.81 -3.44
CA PHE A 152 -10.59 -4.40 -2.87
C PHE A 152 -10.23 -3.80 -1.51
N LEU A 153 -10.49 -2.51 -1.32
CA LEU A 153 -10.38 -1.88 -0.01
C LEU A 153 -11.40 -2.47 0.98
N ALA A 154 -12.67 -2.63 0.59
CA ALA A 154 -13.68 -3.30 1.41
C ALA A 154 -13.29 -4.74 1.79
N ARG A 155 -12.66 -5.48 0.85
CA ARG A 155 -12.10 -6.81 1.13
C ARG A 155 -11.03 -6.77 2.23
N ALA A 156 -10.18 -5.74 2.23
CA ALA A 156 -9.16 -5.57 3.27
C ALA A 156 -9.79 -5.18 4.61
N LEU A 157 -10.84 -4.33 4.61
CA LEU A 157 -11.55 -3.91 5.82
C LEU A 157 -12.19 -5.07 6.57
N VAL A 158 -12.89 -5.98 5.86
CA VAL A 158 -13.57 -7.12 6.53
C VAL A 158 -12.60 -8.12 7.15
N GLN A 159 -11.32 -8.05 6.79
CA GLN A 159 -10.28 -8.85 7.41
C GLN A 159 -9.97 -8.37 8.83
N GLU A 160 -10.26 -7.09 9.16
CA GLU A 160 -9.99 -6.43 10.46
C GLU A 160 -8.54 -6.68 10.91
N ALA A 161 -7.62 -6.51 9.97
CA ALA A 161 -6.20 -6.72 10.19
C ALA A 161 -5.59 -5.56 10.99
N SER A 162 -4.54 -5.83 11.76
CA SER A 162 -3.79 -4.78 12.48
C SER A 162 -2.77 -4.05 11.60
N VAL A 163 -2.43 -4.63 10.44
CA VAL A 163 -1.57 -4.01 9.43
C VAL A 163 -2.29 -4.02 8.08
N LEU A 164 -2.34 -2.87 7.41
CA LEU A 164 -2.91 -2.71 6.08
C LEU A 164 -1.82 -2.22 5.11
N LEU A 165 -1.60 -3.00 4.07
CA LEU A 165 -0.64 -2.71 3.01
C LEU A 165 -1.41 -2.35 1.73
N LEU A 166 -1.11 -1.20 1.14
CA LEU A 166 -1.80 -0.68 -0.04
C LEU A 166 -0.76 -0.35 -1.14
N ASP A 167 -0.92 -0.98 -2.28
CA ASP A 167 -0.04 -0.77 -3.42
C ASP A 167 -0.73 0.13 -4.44
N GLU A 168 -0.35 1.40 -4.48
CA GLU A 168 -0.91 2.47 -5.31
C GLU A 168 -2.45 2.59 -5.23
N PRO A 169 -3.04 2.79 -4.03
CA PRO A 169 -4.49 2.72 -3.85
C PRO A 169 -5.27 3.86 -4.52
N MET A 170 -4.62 4.96 -4.90
CA MET A 170 -5.25 6.15 -5.51
C MET A 170 -5.04 6.23 -7.02
N THR A 171 -4.27 5.32 -7.64
CA THR A 171 -3.98 5.37 -9.07
C THR A 171 -5.24 5.13 -9.91
N GLY A 172 -5.55 6.09 -10.78
CA GLY A 172 -6.67 6.00 -11.72
C GLY A 172 -8.07 6.15 -11.09
N VAL A 173 -8.16 6.71 -9.87
CA VAL A 173 -9.44 7.07 -9.25
C VAL A 173 -9.72 8.57 -9.42
N ASP A 174 -11.01 8.94 -9.36
CA ASP A 174 -11.43 10.34 -9.33
C ASP A 174 -11.18 10.97 -7.95
N GLN A 175 -11.16 12.30 -7.89
CA GLN A 175 -10.89 13.07 -6.68
C GLN A 175 -11.85 12.74 -5.51
N THR A 176 -13.12 12.46 -5.82
CA THR A 176 -14.11 12.11 -4.78
C THR A 176 -13.79 10.76 -4.16
N THR A 177 -13.41 9.78 -4.99
CA THR A 177 -12.97 8.46 -4.54
C THR A 177 -11.67 8.55 -3.75
N GLU A 178 -10.71 9.37 -4.18
CA GLU A 178 -9.47 9.62 -3.47
C GLU A 178 -9.73 10.16 -2.06
N GLN A 179 -10.53 11.23 -1.92
CA GLN A 179 -10.87 11.80 -0.62
C GLN A 179 -11.57 10.80 0.31
N LEU A 180 -12.45 9.95 -0.24
CA LEU A 180 -13.08 8.87 0.52
C LEU A 180 -12.03 7.88 1.04
N ILE A 181 -11.09 7.44 0.19
CA ILE A 181 -10.01 6.54 0.60
C ILE A 181 -9.16 7.19 1.69
N LEU A 182 -8.73 8.45 1.50
CA LEU A 182 -7.93 9.18 2.48
C LEU A 182 -8.62 9.30 3.84
N SER A 183 -9.91 9.64 3.85
CA SER A 183 -10.68 9.73 5.10
C SER A 183 -10.76 8.37 5.81
N LEU A 184 -10.94 7.29 5.06
CA LEU A 184 -11.00 5.94 5.58
C LEU A 184 -9.64 5.49 6.15
N LEU A 185 -8.52 5.84 5.50
CA LEU A 185 -7.18 5.53 6.01
C LEU A 185 -6.91 6.26 7.33
N ARG A 186 -7.31 7.52 7.45
CA ARG A 186 -7.20 8.29 8.72
C ARG A 186 -8.03 7.63 9.82
N GLU A 187 -9.29 7.27 9.55
CA GLU A 187 -10.16 6.57 10.51
C GLU A 187 -9.53 5.25 10.99
N LEU A 188 -8.99 4.44 10.07
CA LEU A 188 -8.35 3.17 10.41
C LEU A 188 -7.09 3.36 11.25
N ARG A 189 -6.24 4.35 10.90
CA ARG A 189 -5.07 4.71 11.69
C ARG A 189 -5.45 5.14 13.10
N ASP A 190 -6.45 6.01 13.23
CA ASP A 190 -6.95 6.49 14.51
C ASP A 190 -7.56 5.36 15.35
N GLY A 191 -8.09 4.32 14.68
CA GLY A 191 -8.51 3.05 15.27
C GLY A 191 -7.37 2.11 15.65
N GLY A 192 -6.10 2.49 15.43
CA GLY A 192 -4.91 1.72 15.80
C GLY A 192 -4.38 0.79 14.71
N THR A 193 -4.90 0.84 13.49
CA THR A 193 -4.36 0.07 12.36
C THR A 193 -3.08 0.72 11.84
N THR A 194 -2.00 -0.06 11.72
CA THR A 194 -0.78 0.37 11.04
C THR A 194 -0.97 0.27 9.53
N ILE A 195 -0.68 1.34 8.80
CA ILE A 195 -0.95 1.41 7.36
C ILE A 195 0.33 1.78 6.62
N LEU A 196 0.68 0.99 5.59
CA LEU A 196 1.71 1.36 4.63
C LEU A 196 1.04 1.51 3.26
N HIS A 197 1.13 2.69 2.67
CA HIS A 197 0.64 2.91 1.31
C HIS A 197 1.79 3.31 0.39
N ALA A 198 2.05 2.50 -0.65
CA ALA A 198 2.97 2.84 -1.70
C ALA A 198 2.29 3.82 -2.67
N THR A 199 3.00 4.89 -3.02
CA THR A 199 2.51 5.90 -3.95
C THR A 199 3.66 6.56 -4.70
N HIS A 200 3.36 7.14 -5.86
CA HIS A 200 4.25 8.04 -6.59
C HIS A 200 3.86 9.51 -6.42
N ASP A 201 2.74 9.80 -5.77
CA ASP A 201 2.30 11.15 -5.42
C ASP A 201 2.96 11.58 -4.11
N LEU A 202 3.95 12.43 -4.25
CA LEU A 202 4.79 12.91 -3.16
C LEU A 202 4.05 13.88 -2.23
N GLU A 203 3.26 14.78 -2.81
CA GLU A 203 2.56 15.83 -2.06
C GLU A 203 1.43 15.22 -1.22
N SER A 204 0.59 14.39 -1.83
CA SER A 204 -0.47 13.68 -1.13
C SER A 204 0.09 12.79 -0.01
N ALA A 205 1.19 12.07 -0.27
CA ALA A 205 1.82 11.24 0.76
C ALA A 205 2.33 12.07 1.95
N ALA A 206 2.97 13.22 1.69
CA ALA A 206 3.49 14.09 2.75
C ALA A 206 2.37 14.73 3.59
N GLU A 207 1.21 15.01 2.96
CA GLU A 207 0.07 15.61 3.65
C GLU A 207 -0.64 14.66 4.62
N ILE A 208 -0.75 13.37 4.23
CA ILE A 208 -1.60 12.43 4.97
C ILE A 208 -0.83 11.51 5.91
N SER A 209 0.46 11.29 5.67
CA SER A 209 1.23 10.29 6.39
C SER A 209 1.87 10.85 7.67
N ASP A 210 1.88 10.04 8.71
CA ASP A 210 2.61 10.34 9.95
C ASP A 210 4.12 10.19 9.74
N GLN A 211 4.51 9.26 8.86
CA GLN A 211 5.89 8.95 8.51
C GLN A 211 6.02 8.75 6.99
N LEU A 212 7.16 9.10 6.42
CA LEU A 212 7.52 8.78 5.05
C LEU A 212 8.69 7.80 5.03
N CYS A 213 8.59 6.80 4.16
CA CYS A 213 9.63 5.81 3.88
C CYS A 213 10.09 5.97 2.43
N PHE A 214 11.24 6.56 2.23
CA PHE A 214 11.83 6.74 0.91
C PHE A 214 12.62 5.49 0.52
N VAL A 215 12.25 4.87 -0.60
CA VAL A 215 12.80 3.59 -1.06
C VAL A 215 13.41 3.72 -2.45
N ASN A 216 14.68 3.32 -2.57
CA ASN A 216 15.36 3.09 -3.83
C ASN A 216 16.35 1.93 -3.65
N ARG A 217 15.88 0.69 -3.84
CA ARG A 217 16.52 -0.58 -3.52
C ARG A 217 16.82 -0.76 -2.02
N ARG A 218 17.01 0.32 -1.28
CA ARG A 218 17.21 0.41 0.17
C ARG A 218 16.29 1.46 0.75
N VAL A 219 16.12 1.47 2.04
CA VAL A 219 15.50 2.61 2.72
C VAL A 219 16.52 3.75 2.72
N VAL A 220 16.21 4.80 1.96
CA VAL A 220 17.04 6.01 1.87
C VAL A 220 16.81 6.90 3.09
N ALA A 221 15.56 7.03 3.52
CA ALA A 221 15.17 7.75 4.72
C ALA A 221 13.82 7.23 5.25
N TYR A 222 13.65 7.32 6.57
CA TYR A 222 12.38 7.05 7.25
C TYR A 222 12.22 8.03 8.41
N GLY A 223 11.07 8.70 8.49
CA GLY A 223 10.79 9.68 9.53
C GLY A 223 9.58 10.55 9.21
N PRO A 224 9.25 11.53 10.08
CA PRO A 224 8.18 12.48 9.85
C PRO A 224 8.40 13.27 8.53
N PRO A 225 7.32 13.70 7.86
CA PRO A 225 7.43 14.47 6.61
C PRO A 225 8.34 15.71 6.75
N ALA A 226 8.28 16.44 7.86
CA ALA A 226 9.09 17.62 8.10
C ALA A 226 10.62 17.34 8.07
N GLU A 227 11.05 16.13 8.39
CA GLU A 227 12.45 15.71 8.43
C GLU A 227 12.90 15.00 7.16
N THR A 228 11.98 14.37 6.45
CA THR A 228 12.30 13.48 5.32
C THR A 228 11.90 14.07 3.97
N PHE A 229 10.91 14.96 3.91
CA PHE A 229 10.49 15.61 2.67
C PHE A 229 11.39 16.83 2.36
N ILE A 230 12.68 16.58 2.22
CA ILE A 230 13.71 17.62 1.98
C ILE A 230 14.46 17.33 0.67
N PRO A 231 15.00 18.39 0.01
CA PRO A 231 15.63 18.27 -1.31
C PRO A 231 16.75 17.22 -1.38
N SER A 232 17.56 17.06 -0.35
CA SER A 232 18.66 16.09 -0.32
C SER A 232 18.17 14.65 -0.35
N ILE A 233 17.10 14.30 0.38
CA ILE A 233 16.50 12.96 0.41
C ILE A 233 15.77 12.70 -0.91
N LEU A 234 15.03 13.70 -1.42
CA LEU A 234 14.36 13.60 -2.73
C LEU A 234 15.40 13.33 -3.83
N HIS A 235 16.50 14.08 -3.86
CA HIS A 235 17.57 13.86 -4.82
C HIS A 235 18.24 12.48 -4.66
N ALA A 236 18.50 12.04 -3.43
CA ALA A 236 19.08 10.72 -3.17
C ALA A 236 18.14 9.58 -3.61
N THR A 237 16.81 9.78 -3.51
CA THR A 237 15.81 8.77 -3.86
C THR A 237 15.55 8.70 -5.36
N PHE A 238 15.40 9.86 -6.02
CA PHE A 238 14.93 9.96 -7.42
C PHE A 238 16.05 10.32 -8.40
N GLY A 239 17.24 10.64 -7.91
CA GLY A 239 18.32 11.13 -8.76
C GLY A 239 17.98 12.48 -9.42
N GLY A 240 18.38 12.66 -10.68
CA GLY A 240 18.10 13.87 -11.46
C GLY A 240 16.71 13.93 -12.12
N GLU A 241 15.84 12.96 -11.87
CA GLU A 241 14.52 12.89 -12.53
C GLU A 241 13.46 13.83 -11.93
N LEU A 242 13.77 14.47 -10.79
CA LEU A 242 12.86 15.39 -10.11
C LEU A 242 13.18 16.84 -10.49
N LEU A 243 12.25 17.50 -11.17
CA LEU A 243 12.23 18.95 -11.33
C LEU A 243 11.53 19.57 -10.12
N ILE A 244 12.30 20.13 -9.18
CA ILE A 244 11.73 20.89 -8.07
C ILE A 244 11.49 22.31 -8.57
N VAL A 245 10.26 22.64 -8.91
CA VAL A 245 9.86 24.00 -9.29
C VAL A 245 9.49 24.77 -8.03
N LYS A 246 10.35 25.68 -7.59
CA LYS A 246 10.00 26.67 -6.56
C LYS A 246 9.17 27.79 -7.21
N ALA A 247 7.86 27.72 -7.08
CA ALA A 247 6.93 28.77 -7.46
C ALA A 247 6.29 29.36 -6.20
N GLY A 248 6.84 30.48 -5.70
CA GLY A 248 6.28 31.17 -4.53
C GLY A 248 6.28 30.28 -3.26
N ASP A 249 5.68 30.70 -2.17
CA ASP A 249 5.67 30.01 -0.87
C ASP A 249 5.17 28.55 -0.85
N HIS A 250 4.86 27.95 -2.01
CA HIS A 250 4.50 26.54 -2.19
C HIS A 250 5.43 25.87 -3.21
N SER A 251 6.08 24.78 -2.81
CA SER A 251 6.91 23.94 -3.70
C SER A 251 6.04 22.85 -4.33
N HIS A 252 5.87 22.87 -5.65
CA HIS A 252 5.26 21.79 -6.41
C HIS A 252 6.33 20.87 -6.99
N VAL A 253 6.14 19.56 -6.85
CA VAL A 253 7.07 18.53 -7.33
C VAL A 253 6.41 17.73 -8.45
N HIS A 254 6.95 17.81 -9.68
CA HIS A 254 6.47 17.02 -10.81
C HIS A 254 7.47 15.93 -11.18
N GLY A 255 7.03 14.67 -11.20
CA GLY A 255 7.78 13.55 -11.77
C GLY A 255 7.65 13.54 -13.30
N GLY A 256 8.76 13.61 -14.03
CA GLY A 256 8.78 13.57 -15.49
C GLY A 256 8.52 12.15 -16.02
N GLY A 257 7.31 11.88 -16.53
CA GLY A 257 7.03 10.68 -17.32
C GLY A 257 7.50 10.85 -18.76
N HIS A 258 8.48 10.06 -19.19
CA HIS A 258 8.87 9.98 -20.60
C HIS A 258 7.74 9.35 -21.44
N HIS A 259 6.95 10.18 -22.12
CA HIS A 259 6.25 9.76 -23.33
C HIS A 259 7.20 9.98 -24.51
N GLY A 260 7.82 8.89 -24.99
CA GLY A 260 8.52 8.87 -26.24
C GLY A 260 7.53 9.13 -27.39
N ARG A 261 7.60 10.32 -27.99
CA ARG A 261 7.05 10.54 -29.34
C ARG A 261 8.16 10.26 -30.33
N SER A 262 8.00 9.17 -31.07
CA SER A 262 8.66 8.99 -32.35
C SER A 262 8.11 10.01 -33.34
N THR A 263 8.95 10.98 -33.69
CA THR A 263 8.77 11.78 -34.91
C THR A 263 9.50 11.05 -36.01
N ASP A 264 8.75 10.41 -36.90
CA ASP A 264 9.19 10.12 -38.26
C ASP A 264 8.06 10.47 -39.23
N GLU A 265 8.48 11.06 -40.35
CA GLU A 265 7.78 11.41 -41.57
C GLU A 265 7.39 12.87 -41.76
N LEU A 266 8.36 13.55 -42.36
CA LEU A 266 8.13 14.57 -43.37
C LEU A 266 9.11 14.31 -44.49
N ALA A 267 8.60 13.76 -45.58
CA ALA A 267 9.12 13.94 -46.94
C ALA A 267 8.03 13.60 -47.96
N ASP A 268 7.71 14.58 -48.78
CA ASP A 268 6.98 14.73 -50.03
C ASP A 268 5.57 15.26 -49.92
#